data_71557e038e760bdaef45ac781a35906f
#
_entry.id   71557e038e760bdaef45ac781a35906f
#
_cell.length_a   1.000
_cell.length_b   1.000
_cell.length_c   1.000
_cell.angle_alpha   90.00
_cell.angle_beta   90.00
_cell.angle_gamma   90.00
#
_symmetry.space_group_name_H-M   'P 1'
#
loop_
_entity.id
_entity.type
_entity.pdbx_description
1 polymer ?
#
loop_
_entity_poly.entity_id
_entity_poly.type
_entity_poly.pdbx_seq_one_letter_code
_entity_poly.pdbx_strand_id
1 'polypeptide(L)'
;MIGAIIGDIVGSRFEFHNLLSKDFEFLTEDCRFTDDTVMTCAVARALMDCKEDYSDLSEKTVTAMQEIGRQFPNCGYGARFIHWMFSDNPQPYNSCGNGSAMRISPVGFAAKDVEEAKKLSAAVTLISHDHPDGMRGAEATAVAIVMAREGKSKDEIRKAMEEYYDLSMTVGQYRDEWQGHGKEICQVSLPQALVCFF
;
A
#
# COMPACT_ATOMS: atom_id res chain seq x y z
N MET A 1 -7.69 -3.04 -7.24
CA MET A 1 -8.29 -2.08 -6.29
C MET A 1 -9.32 -2.71 -5.34
N ILE A 2 -10.43 -3.31 -5.81
CA ILE A 2 -11.48 -3.85 -4.92
C ILE A 2 -10.91 -4.84 -3.88
N GLY A 3 -9.97 -5.71 -4.27
CA GLY A 3 -9.31 -6.62 -3.33
C GLY A 3 -8.53 -5.91 -2.21
N ALA A 4 -7.89 -4.77 -2.50
CA ALA A 4 -7.21 -3.97 -1.47
C ALA A 4 -8.21 -3.39 -0.47
N ILE A 5 -9.33 -2.84 -0.96
CA ILE A 5 -10.41 -2.31 -0.12
C ILE A 5 -11.04 -3.41 0.75
N ILE A 6 -11.31 -4.58 0.18
CA ILE A 6 -11.83 -5.73 0.94
C ILE A 6 -10.82 -6.17 2.00
N GLY A 7 -9.53 -6.21 1.65
CA GLY A 7 -8.45 -6.56 2.58
C GLY A 7 -8.37 -5.61 3.76
N ASP A 8 -8.44 -4.31 3.52
CA ASP A 8 -8.52 -3.27 4.54
C ASP A 8 -9.74 -3.46 5.46
N ILE A 9 -10.93 -3.54 4.88
CA ILE A 9 -12.18 -3.67 5.65
C ILE A 9 -12.17 -4.93 6.53
N VAL A 10 -11.78 -6.07 5.98
CA VAL A 10 -11.71 -7.34 6.74
C VAL A 10 -10.59 -7.31 7.77
N GLY A 11 -9.43 -6.73 7.41
CA GLY A 11 -8.24 -6.64 8.25
C GLY A 11 -8.36 -5.64 9.39
N SER A 12 -9.17 -4.58 9.23
CA SER A 12 -9.26 -3.45 10.17
C SER A 12 -9.46 -3.83 11.64
N ARG A 13 -10.22 -4.89 11.91
CA ARG A 13 -10.47 -5.37 13.28
C ARG A 13 -9.29 -6.12 13.89
N PHE A 14 -8.33 -6.53 13.07
CA PHE A 14 -7.13 -7.26 13.51
C PHE A 14 -5.89 -6.38 13.61
N GLU A 15 -5.97 -5.13 13.22
CA GLU A 15 -4.83 -4.19 13.21
C GLU A 15 -4.18 -4.05 14.60
N PHE A 16 -5.01 -3.91 15.63
CA PHE A 16 -4.55 -3.78 17.03
C PHE A 16 -4.83 -5.04 17.88
N HIS A 17 -5.54 -6.02 17.34
CA HIS A 17 -5.92 -7.28 18.00
C HIS A 17 -5.61 -8.46 17.07
N ASN A 18 -4.33 -8.70 16.85
CA ASN A 18 -3.85 -9.66 15.88
C ASN A 18 -4.45 -11.07 16.07
N LEU A 19 -4.90 -11.64 14.96
CA LEU A 19 -5.41 -13.00 14.90
C LEU A 19 -4.39 -13.89 14.17
N LEU A 20 -3.90 -14.93 14.85
CA LEU A 20 -2.94 -15.89 14.29
C LEU A 20 -3.61 -17.19 13.77
N SER A 21 -4.87 -17.11 13.39
CA SER A 21 -5.68 -18.20 12.84
C SER A 21 -6.21 -17.84 11.46
N LYS A 22 -6.40 -18.86 10.61
CA LYS A 22 -7.13 -18.75 9.35
C LYS A 22 -8.63 -18.99 9.52
N ASP A 23 -9.07 -19.43 10.69
CA ASP A 23 -10.47 -19.70 11.01
C ASP A 23 -11.04 -18.45 11.69
N PHE A 24 -11.74 -17.63 10.90
CA PHE A 24 -12.42 -16.42 11.36
C PHE A 24 -13.60 -16.07 10.45
N GLU A 25 -14.58 -15.41 11.01
CA GLU A 25 -15.69 -14.86 10.22
C GLU A 25 -15.19 -13.74 9.32
N PHE A 26 -15.46 -13.84 8.01
CA PHE A 26 -14.85 -12.94 7.02
C PHE A 26 -15.35 -11.48 7.16
N LEU A 27 -16.65 -11.28 7.32
CA LEU A 27 -17.25 -9.95 7.52
C LEU A 27 -18.09 -9.94 8.79
N THR A 28 -17.85 -8.98 9.66
CA THR A 28 -18.59 -8.74 10.91
C THR A 28 -18.97 -7.27 11.02
N GLU A 29 -19.81 -6.92 11.99
CA GLU A 29 -20.21 -5.53 12.25
C GLU A 29 -19.02 -4.63 12.67
N ASP A 30 -17.93 -5.21 13.16
CA ASP A 30 -16.71 -4.48 13.55
C ASP A 30 -15.82 -4.10 12.35
N CYS A 31 -16.07 -4.68 11.17
CA CYS A 31 -15.32 -4.36 9.96
C CYS A 31 -15.60 -2.92 9.51
N ARG A 32 -14.54 -2.17 9.26
CA ARG A 32 -14.62 -0.78 8.78
C ARG A 32 -13.51 -0.50 7.79
N PHE A 33 -13.67 0.49 6.93
CA PHE A 33 -12.55 0.97 6.12
C PHE A 33 -11.61 1.84 6.98
N THR A 34 -10.35 1.88 6.58
CA THR A 34 -9.31 2.67 7.25
C THR A 34 -8.64 3.64 6.26
N ASP A 35 -7.52 4.22 6.65
CA ASP A 35 -6.70 5.06 5.77
C ASP A 35 -6.18 4.32 4.55
N ASP A 36 -6.01 3.02 4.60
CA ASP A 36 -5.69 2.18 3.43
C ASP A 36 -6.70 2.39 2.29
N THR A 37 -7.99 2.27 2.57
CA THR A 37 -9.05 2.51 1.59
C THR A 37 -9.10 3.97 1.17
N VAL A 38 -9.06 4.91 2.13
CA VAL A 38 -9.16 6.35 1.85
C VAL A 38 -8.02 6.79 0.92
N MET A 39 -6.78 6.40 1.22
CA MET A 39 -5.61 6.78 0.42
C MET A 39 -5.55 6.01 -0.92
N THR A 40 -6.01 4.77 -0.97
CA THR A 40 -6.20 4.04 -2.24
C THR A 40 -7.17 4.78 -3.17
N CYS A 41 -8.30 5.24 -2.64
CA CYS A 41 -9.26 6.05 -3.41
C CYS A 41 -8.67 7.39 -3.86
N ALA A 42 -7.86 8.04 -3.01
CA ALA A 42 -7.19 9.29 -3.36
C ALA A 42 -6.20 9.12 -4.51
N VAL A 43 -5.38 8.06 -4.50
CA VAL A 43 -4.47 7.75 -5.61
C VAL A 43 -5.24 7.41 -6.89
N ALA A 44 -6.32 6.64 -6.79
CA ALA A 44 -7.17 6.35 -7.94
C ALA A 44 -7.75 7.63 -8.56
N ARG A 45 -8.23 8.55 -7.74
CA ARG A 45 -8.75 9.85 -8.18
C ARG A 45 -7.67 10.67 -8.90
N ALA A 46 -6.46 10.76 -8.34
CA ALA A 46 -5.35 11.49 -8.96
C ALA A 46 -5.00 10.93 -10.35
N LEU A 47 -4.91 9.61 -10.49
CA LEU A 47 -4.67 8.95 -11.78
C LEU A 47 -5.78 9.23 -12.80
N MET A 48 -7.04 9.20 -12.38
CA MET A 48 -8.18 9.53 -13.25
C MET A 48 -8.16 11.00 -13.70
N ASP A 49 -7.77 11.91 -12.83
CA ASP A 49 -7.69 13.35 -13.13
C ASP A 49 -6.52 13.68 -14.08
N CYS A 50 -5.53 12.79 -14.21
CA CYS A 50 -4.43 12.89 -15.18
C CYS A 50 -4.86 12.63 -16.64
N LYS A 51 -5.96 11.92 -16.88
CA LYS A 51 -6.46 11.61 -18.23
C LYS A 51 -5.38 11.02 -19.16
N GLU A 52 -4.57 10.10 -18.62
CA GLU A 52 -3.44 9.43 -19.29
C GLU A 52 -2.18 10.28 -19.52
N ASP A 53 -2.19 11.58 -19.19
CA ASP A 53 -0.99 12.40 -19.08
C ASP A 53 -0.57 12.50 -17.61
N TYR A 54 0.41 11.72 -17.22
CA TYR A 54 0.88 11.62 -15.82
C TYR A 54 1.97 12.62 -15.46
N SER A 55 2.20 13.67 -16.25
CA SER A 55 3.23 14.69 -16.01
C SER A 55 3.04 15.46 -14.70
N ASP A 56 1.79 15.61 -14.25
CA ASP A 56 1.37 16.30 -13.03
C ASP A 56 0.83 15.36 -11.93
N LEU A 57 1.08 14.04 -12.06
CA LEU A 57 0.55 13.03 -11.14
C LEU A 57 0.91 13.30 -9.68
N SER A 58 2.14 13.76 -9.39
CA SER A 58 2.57 14.05 -8.02
C SER A 58 1.71 15.16 -7.39
N GLU A 59 1.48 16.26 -8.11
CA GLU A 59 0.66 17.39 -7.63
C GLU A 59 -0.79 16.98 -7.42
N LYS A 60 -1.37 16.25 -8.37
CA LYS A 60 -2.73 15.72 -8.26
C LYS A 60 -2.88 14.73 -7.13
N THR A 61 -1.83 13.92 -6.86
CA THR A 61 -1.83 12.99 -5.73
C THR A 61 -1.82 13.74 -4.40
N VAL A 62 -1.01 14.78 -4.25
CA VAL A 62 -1.03 15.63 -3.05
C VAL A 62 -2.43 16.21 -2.85
N THR A 63 -2.99 16.82 -3.88
CA THR A 63 -4.32 17.44 -3.82
C THR A 63 -5.40 16.43 -3.43
N ALA A 64 -5.46 15.29 -4.12
CA ALA A 64 -6.47 14.26 -3.85
C ALA A 64 -6.34 13.66 -2.43
N MET A 65 -5.11 13.41 -1.96
CA MET A 65 -4.88 12.89 -0.62
C MET A 65 -5.28 13.89 0.46
N GLN A 66 -4.99 15.17 0.27
CA GLN A 66 -5.41 16.21 1.22
C GLN A 66 -6.92 16.41 1.19
N GLU A 67 -7.54 16.52 0.00
CA GLU A 67 -8.99 16.73 -0.12
C GLU A 67 -9.80 15.58 0.46
N ILE A 68 -9.47 14.34 0.08
CA ILE A 68 -10.22 13.16 0.52
C ILE A 68 -9.87 12.82 1.96
N GLY A 69 -8.58 12.82 2.33
CA GLY A 69 -8.13 12.47 3.67
C GLY A 69 -8.70 13.38 4.76
N ARG A 70 -8.78 14.69 4.49
CA ARG A 70 -9.37 15.67 5.43
C ARG A 70 -10.86 15.45 5.70
N GLN A 71 -11.57 14.74 4.82
CA GLN A 71 -12.97 14.35 5.05
C GLN A 71 -13.09 13.16 6.01
N PHE A 72 -12.02 12.38 6.17
CA PHE A 72 -11.98 11.18 7.01
C PHE A 72 -10.79 11.22 7.98
N PRO A 73 -10.67 12.23 8.87
CA PRO A 73 -9.45 12.48 9.64
C PRO A 73 -9.15 11.41 10.70
N ASN A 74 -10.11 10.56 11.04
CA ASN A 74 -10.02 9.57 12.12
C ASN A 74 -9.94 8.12 11.59
N CYS A 75 -9.34 7.91 10.41
CA CYS A 75 -9.27 6.60 9.76
C CYS A 75 -7.99 5.78 10.04
N GLY A 76 -7.16 6.17 11.02
CA GLY A 76 -5.99 5.37 11.39
C GLY A 76 -4.65 5.89 10.89
N TYR A 77 -4.59 7.06 10.26
CA TYR A 77 -3.35 7.63 9.74
C TYR A 77 -2.23 7.75 10.78
N GLY A 78 -1.00 7.46 10.38
CA GLY A 78 0.17 7.77 11.19
C GLY A 78 0.30 9.27 11.48
N ALA A 79 0.78 9.63 12.68
CA ALA A 79 0.84 11.03 13.15
C ALA A 79 1.60 11.98 12.19
N ARG A 80 2.71 11.51 11.58
CA ARG A 80 3.48 12.31 10.61
C ARG A 80 2.69 12.55 9.33
N PHE A 81 1.89 11.56 8.89
CA PHE A 81 1.05 11.69 7.71
C PHE A 81 -0.13 12.62 7.95
N ILE A 82 -0.74 12.60 9.15
CA ILE A 82 -1.77 13.58 9.54
C ILE A 82 -1.21 14.99 9.42
N HIS A 83 -0.01 15.24 9.97
CA HIS A 83 0.63 16.55 9.86
C HIS A 83 0.86 16.95 8.41
N TRP A 84 1.36 16.03 7.56
CA TRP A 84 1.55 16.23 6.13
C TRP A 84 0.23 16.57 5.43
N MET A 85 -0.84 15.83 5.75
CA MET A 85 -2.15 15.97 5.13
C MET A 85 -2.82 17.33 5.41
N PHE A 86 -2.55 17.93 6.58
CA PHE A 86 -3.08 19.22 6.97
C PHE A 86 -2.12 20.39 6.71
N SER A 87 -0.94 20.15 6.18
CA SER A 87 0.03 21.20 5.83
C SER A 87 -0.41 21.97 4.58
N ASP A 88 -0.18 23.27 4.57
CA ASP A 88 -0.35 24.11 3.37
C ASP A 88 0.78 23.92 2.34
N ASN A 89 1.93 23.42 2.79
CA ASN A 89 3.08 23.08 1.97
C ASN A 89 3.64 21.71 2.35
N PRO A 90 2.94 20.61 2.00
CA PRO A 90 3.35 19.28 2.38
C PRO A 90 4.66 18.89 1.69
N GLN A 91 5.65 18.48 2.48
CA GLN A 91 6.95 18.04 2.01
C GLN A 91 7.18 16.57 2.35
N PRO A 92 7.95 15.84 1.56
CA PRO A 92 8.41 14.50 1.92
C PRO A 92 9.09 14.52 3.29
N TYR A 93 8.92 13.45 4.05
CA TYR A 93 9.43 13.40 5.43
C TYR A 93 10.19 12.12 5.75
N ASN A 94 10.82 11.53 4.74
CA ASN A 94 11.67 10.34 4.83
C ASN A 94 10.99 9.15 5.53
N SER A 95 9.73 8.89 5.15
CA SER A 95 8.97 7.78 5.71
C SER A 95 9.35 6.46 5.03
N CYS A 96 9.63 5.43 5.84
CA CYS A 96 9.71 4.04 5.41
C CYS A 96 8.43 3.24 5.75
N GLY A 97 7.37 3.92 6.19
CA GLY A 97 6.08 3.32 6.53
C GLY A 97 5.44 2.60 5.35
N ASN A 98 4.66 1.56 5.63
CA ASN A 98 3.94 0.80 4.62
C ASN A 98 2.79 1.59 3.97
N GLY A 99 2.49 2.79 4.47
CA GLY A 99 1.58 3.75 3.87
C GLY A 99 1.86 4.09 2.41
N SER A 100 3.10 3.88 1.92
CA SER A 100 3.43 3.98 0.51
C SER A 100 2.87 2.81 -0.31
N ALA A 101 2.97 1.59 0.21
CA ALA A 101 2.58 0.36 -0.47
C ALA A 101 1.07 0.09 -0.38
N MET A 102 0.43 0.39 0.76
CA MET A 102 -0.99 0.14 0.99
C MET A 102 -1.88 0.84 -0.05
N ARG A 103 -1.51 2.06 -0.46
CA ARG A 103 -2.30 2.92 -1.34
C ARG A 103 -1.97 2.79 -2.83
N ILE A 104 -0.97 1.98 -3.21
CA ILE A 104 -0.40 1.98 -4.56
C ILE A 104 -1.17 1.13 -5.58
N SER A 105 -2.14 0.32 -5.13
CA SER A 105 -2.85 -0.60 -6.03
C SER A 105 -3.42 0.07 -7.29
N PRO A 106 -3.95 1.30 -7.29
CA PRO A 106 -4.44 1.95 -8.50
C PRO A 106 -3.35 2.13 -9.57
N VAL A 107 -2.10 2.40 -9.16
CA VAL A 107 -0.96 2.50 -10.08
C VAL A 107 -0.75 1.19 -10.83
N GLY A 108 -0.76 0.05 -10.13
CA GLY A 108 -0.64 -1.27 -10.75
C GLY A 108 -1.78 -1.59 -11.73
N PHE A 109 -2.94 -0.92 -11.64
CA PHE A 109 -4.04 -1.04 -12.60
C PHE A 109 -3.97 -0.03 -13.75
N ALA A 110 -3.45 1.16 -13.52
CA ALA A 110 -3.35 2.22 -14.54
C ALA A 110 -2.14 2.03 -15.46
N ALA A 111 -1.01 1.57 -14.92
CA ALA A 111 0.22 1.37 -15.67
C ALA A 111 0.02 0.36 -16.82
N LYS A 112 0.58 0.66 -17.99
CA LYS A 112 0.52 -0.23 -19.17
C LYS A 112 1.48 -1.42 -19.05
N ASP A 113 2.62 -1.23 -18.39
CA ASP A 113 3.68 -2.20 -18.20
C ASP A 113 4.44 -1.96 -16.88
N VAL A 114 5.41 -2.84 -16.58
CA VAL A 114 6.23 -2.78 -15.36
C VAL A 114 7.03 -1.48 -15.27
N GLU A 115 7.60 -1.01 -16.38
CA GLU A 115 8.43 0.21 -16.38
C GLU A 115 7.59 1.46 -16.09
N GLU A 116 6.37 1.53 -16.62
CA GLU A 116 5.46 2.61 -16.28
C GLU A 116 4.98 2.50 -14.83
N ALA A 117 4.71 1.28 -14.32
CA ALA A 117 4.35 1.08 -12.91
C ALA A 117 5.43 1.61 -11.97
N LYS A 118 6.71 1.38 -12.25
CA LYS A 118 7.83 1.94 -11.47
C LYS A 118 7.84 3.46 -11.48
N LYS A 119 7.65 4.08 -12.63
CA LYS A 119 7.61 5.55 -12.77
C LYS A 119 6.43 6.17 -12.02
N LEU A 120 5.23 5.61 -12.21
CA LEU A 120 4.03 6.12 -11.55
C LEU A 120 4.05 5.88 -10.05
N SER A 121 4.57 4.72 -9.59
CA SER A 121 4.72 4.45 -8.15
C SER A 121 5.68 5.45 -7.49
N ALA A 122 6.77 5.80 -8.16
CA ALA A 122 7.69 6.83 -7.68
C ALA A 122 6.99 8.20 -7.55
N ALA A 123 6.24 8.63 -8.56
CA ALA A 123 5.52 9.90 -8.55
C ALA A 123 4.49 10.00 -7.41
N VAL A 124 3.76 8.91 -7.14
CA VAL A 124 2.76 8.82 -6.05
C VAL A 124 3.41 8.74 -4.67
N THR A 125 4.62 8.21 -4.57
CA THR A 125 5.26 7.87 -3.29
C THR A 125 6.18 8.98 -2.78
N LEU A 126 6.98 9.58 -3.66
CA LEU A 126 7.97 10.62 -3.32
C LEU A 126 7.38 11.83 -2.59
N ILE A 127 6.11 12.11 -2.75
CA ILE A 127 5.42 13.24 -2.12
C ILE A 127 5.41 13.18 -0.58
N SER A 128 5.64 12.01 0.00
CA SER A 128 5.60 11.78 1.45
C SER A 128 6.61 10.72 1.93
N HIS A 129 6.79 9.62 1.18
CA HIS A 129 7.58 8.45 1.54
C HIS A 129 8.84 8.36 0.64
N ASP A 130 9.76 9.29 0.80
CA ASP A 130 10.99 9.39 0.01
C ASP A 130 12.16 8.56 0.59
N HIS A 131 11.93 7.78 1.67
CA HIS A 131 12.89 6.80 2.15
C HIS A 131 13.03 5.64 1.15
N PRO A 132 14.25 5.12 0.88
CA PRO A 132 14.45 4.02 -0.08
C PRO A 132 13.54 2.81 0.15
N ASP A 133 13.30 2.43 1.40
CA ASP A 133 12.43 1.29 1.72
C ASP A 133 10.94 1.59 1.50
N GLY A 134 10.49 2.82 1.72
CA GLY A 134 9.14 3.26 1.38
C GLY A 134 8.91 3.23 -0.14
N MET A 135 9.88 3.71 -0.91
CA MET A 135 9.88 3.66 -2.38
C MET A 135 9.88 2.22 -2.89
N ARG A 136 10.75 1.37 -2.33
CA ARG A 136 10.84 -0.06 -2.67
C ARG A 136 9.52 -0.79 -2.45
N GLY A 137 8.84 -0.53 -1.32
CA GLY A 137 7.56 -1.17 -1.01
C GLY A 137 6.46 -0.82 -1.99
N ALA A 138 6.35 0.45 -2.34
CA ALA A 138 5.38 0.92 -3.34
C ALA A 138 5.67 0.31 -4.73
N GLU A 139 6.93 0.35 -5.17
CA GLU A 139 7.35 -0.21 -6.45
C GLU A 139 7.06 -1.71 -6.53
N ALA A 140 7.51 -2.49 -5.54
CA ALA A 140 7.27 -3.94 -5.49
C ALA A 140 5.78 -4.27 -5.60
N THR A 141 4.93 -3.57 -4.86
CA THR A 141 3.48 -3.79 -4.88
C THR A 141 2.88 -3.45 -6.25
N ALA A 142 3.24 -2.32 -6.85
CA ALA A 142 2.76 -1.93 -8.17
C ALA A 142 3.18 -2.92 -9.25
N VAL A 143 4.45 -3.35 -9.24
CA VAL A 143 5.00 -4.35 -10.18
C VAL A 143 4.29 -5.70 -10.04
N ALA A 144 4.10 -6.19 -8.80
CA ALA A 144 3.38 -7.45 -8.58
C ALA A 144 1.95 -7.41 -9.16
N ILE A 145 1.25 -6.28 -9.02
CA ILE A 145 -0.11 -6.10 -9.55
C ILE A 145 -0.09 -6.08 -11.09
N VAL A 146 0.85 -5.38 -11.73
CA VAL A 146 0.98 -5.39 -13.21
C VAL A 146 1.25 -6.82 -13.70
N MET A 147 2.20 -7.53 -13.11
CA MET A 147 2.51 -8.91 -13.49
C MET A 147 1.29 -9.83 -13.35
N ALA A 148 0.50 -9.68 -12.29
CA ALA A 148 -0.73 -10.44 -12.10
C ALA A 148 -1.78 -10.10 -13.17
N ARG A 149 -1.92 -8.83 -13.57
CA ARG A 149 -2.81 -8.40 -14.68
C ARG A 149 -2.36 -8.96 -16.02
N GLU A 150 -1.07 -9.09 -16.24
CA GLU A 150 -0.51 -9.71 -17.45
C GLU A 150 -0.65 -11.24 -17.48
N GLY A 151 -1.24 -11.83 -16.44
CA GLY A 151 -1.47 -13.27 -16.33
C GLY A 151 -0.25 -14.08 -15.94
N LYS A 152 0.77 -13.44 -15.35
CA LYS A 152 1.92 -14.16 -14.78
C LYS A 152 1.49 -15.07 -13.65
N SER A 153 2.12 -16.23 -13.59
CA SER A 153 1.90 -17.18 -12.49
C SER A 153 2.42 -16.65 -11.15
N LYS A 154 1.92 -17.20 -10.05
CA LYS A 154 2.42 -16.88 -8.71
C LYS A 154 3.94 -17.10 -8.57
N ASP A 155 4.47 -18.16 -9.20
CA ASP A 155 5.90 -18.45 -9.16
C ASP A 155 6.73 -17.38 -9.90
N GLU A 156 6.26 -16.91 -11.06
CA GLU A 156 6.92 -15.81 -11.79
C GLU A 156 6.89 -14.51 -10.99
N ILE A 157 5.75 -14.19 -10.37
CA ILE A 157 5.62 -12.99 -9.52
C ILE A 157 6.52 -13.13 -8.29
N ARG A 158 6.53 -14.30 -7.63
CA ARG A 158 7.39 -14.56 -6.48
C ARG A 158 8.86 -14.34 -6.82
N LYS A 159 9.33 -14.92 -7.93
CA LYS A 159 10.72 -14.75 -8.39
C LYS A 159 11.10 -13.28 -8.61
N ALA A 160 10.18 -12.47 -9.15
CA ALA A 160 10.41 -11.05 -9.32
C ALA A 160 10.43 -10.31 -7.96
N MET A 161 9.58 -10.70 -7.01
CA MET A 161 9.54 -10.10 -5.67
C MET A 161 10.73 -10.48 -4.79
N GLU A 162 11.39 -11.61 -5.06
CA GLU A 162 12.65 -12.01 -4.41
C GLU A 162 13.81 -11.05 -4.72
N GLU A 163 13.72 -10.23 -5.78
CA GLU A 163 14.66 -9.14 -6.05
C GLU A 163 14.46 -7.93 -5.09
N TYR A 164 13.29 -7.79 -4.50
CA TYR A 164 12.95 -6.73 -3.56
C TYR A 164 13.10 -7.15 -2.10
N TYR A 165 12.73 -8.40 -1.77
CA TYR A 165 12.64 -8.90 -0.40
C TYR A 165 13.08 -10.35 -0.28
N ASP A 166 13.65 -10.70 0.88
CA ASP A 166 13.81 -12.11 1.25
C ASP A 166 12.44 -12.71 1.56
N LEU A 167 12.02 -13.69 0.75
CA LEU A 167 10.74 -14.39 0.88
C LEU A 167 10.94 -15.87 1.31
N SER A 168 12.06 -16.18 1.97
CA SER A 168 12.39 -17.54 2.38
C SER A 168 11.54 -18.06 3.55
N MET A 169 11.01 -17.17 4.39
CA MET A 169 10.14 -17.54 5.51
C MET A 169 8.76 -18.00 5.03
N THR A 170 8.19 -18.95 5.75
CA THR A 170 6.81 -19.41 5.57
C THR A 170 5.84 -18.62 6.45
N VAL A 171 4.54 -18.65 6.12
CA VAL A 171 3.48 -18.08 6.97
C VAL A 171 3.53 -18.63 8.40
N GLY A 172 3.85 -19.95 8.55
CA GLY A 172 4.00 -20.58 9.85
C GLY A 172 5.14 -19.98 10.68
N GLN A 173 6.30 -19.76 10.06
CA GLN A 173 7.45 -19.14 10.72
C GLN A 173 7.14 -17.69 11.12
N TYR A 174 6.53 -16.89 10.26
CA TYR A 174 6.09 -15.54 10.62
C TYR A 174 5.11 -15.54 11.80
N ARG A 175 4.15 -16.47 11.83
CA ARG A 175 3.22 -16.63 12.95
C ARG A 175 3.95 -16.98 14.25
N ASP A 176 4.87 -17.95 14.20
CA ASP A 176 5.57 -18.48 15.37
C ASP A 176 6.58 -17.45 15.94
N GLU A 177 7.12 -16.57 15.09
CA GLU A 177 8.01 -15.47 15.49
C GLU A 177 7.25 -14.19 15.90
N TRP A 178 5.91 -14.19 15.78
CA TRP A 178 5.11 -13.02 16.10
C TRP A 178 5.20 -12.62 17.58
N GLN A 179 5.70 -11.45 17.86
CA GLN A 179 5.91 -10.92 19.23
C GLN A 179 4.86 -9.90 19.67
N GLY A 180 3.71 -9.84 19.01
CA GLY A 180 2.58 -8.99 19.41
C GLY A 180 2.66 -7.53 18.96
N HIS A 181 3.73 -7.13 18.27
CA HIS A 181 3.90 -5.76 17.76
C HIS A 181 4.40 -5.80 16.32
N GLY A 182 3.51 -5.55 15.37
CA GLY A 182 3.87 -5.29 13.97
C GLY A 182 4.61 -3.95 13.87
N LYS A 183 5.67 -3.92 13.07
CA LYS A 183 6.24 -2.65 12.62
C LYS A 183 5.57 -2.28 11.30
N GLU A 184 4.89 -1.15 11.28
CA GLU A 184 4.18 -0.61 10.11
C GLU A 184 5.16 0.01 9.10
N ILE A 185 6.26 -0.72 8.81
CA ILE A 185 7.29 -0.32 7.86
C ILE A 185 7.38 -1.34 6.73
N CYS A 186 7.72 -0.89 5.53
CA CYS A 186 7.76 -1.71 4.33
C CYS A 186 8.66 -2.95 4.46
N GLN A 187 9.81 -2.83 5.13
CA GLN A 187 10.78 -3.92 5.30
C GLN A 187 10.20 -5.11 6.08
N VAL A 188 9.19 -4.89 6.90
CA VAL A 188 8.56 -5.93 7.73
C VAL A 188 7.23 -6.39 7.14
N SER A 189 6.33 -5.46 6.82
CA SER A 189 4.97 -5.81 6.41
C SER A 189 4.88 -6.36 4.99
N LEU A 190 5.73 -5.88 4.06
CA LEU A 190 5.66 -6.32 2.66
C LEU A 190 6.09 -7.78 2.46
N PRO A 191 7.22 -8.28 3.01
CA PRO A 191 7.56 -9.69 2.91
C PRO A 191 6.47 -10.61 3.47
N GLN A 192 5.89 -10.24 4.61
CA GLN A 192 4.78 -10.99 5.22
C GLN A 192 3.55 -11.06 4.31
N ALA A 193 3.15 -9.90 3.75
CA ALA A 193 2.00 -9.83 2.84
C ALA A 193 2.24 -10.64 1.55
N LEU A 194 3.45 -10.54 0.97
CA LEU A 194 3.83 -11.28 -0.23
C LEU A 194 3.83 -12.80 0.01
N VAL A 195 4.41 -13.26 1.13
CA VAL A 195 4.40 -14.70 1.47
C VAL A 195 3.00 -15.20 1.71
N CYS A 196 2.09 -14.39 2.29
CA CYS A 196 0.68 -14.77 2.42
C CYS A 196 -0.06 -14.84 1.08
N PHE A 197 0.38 -14.09 0.07
CA PHE A 197 -0.20 -14.13 -1.28
C PHE A 197 0.23 -15.38 -2.05
N PHE A 198 1.47 -15.84 -1.91
CA PHE A 198 2.01 -17.03 -2.59
C PHE A 198 1.56 -18.34 -1.95
#